data_fe65389a1db51e6eb6c9a08103635bba
#
_entry.id   fe65389a1db51e6eb6c9a08103635bba
#
_cell.length_a   1.000
_cell.length_b   1.000
_cell.length_c   1.000
_cell.angle_alpha   90.00
_cell.angle_beta   90.00
_cell.angle_gamma   90.00
#
_symmetry.space_group_name_H-M   'P 1'
#
loop_
_entity.id
_entity.type
_entity.pdbx_description
1 polymer ?
#
loop_
_entity_poly.entity_id
_entity_poly.type
_entity_poly.pdbx_seq_one_letter_code
_entity_poly.pdbx_strand_id
1 'polypeptide(L)'
;MKNLKQYFLLREDITYLNFGSFGACLKPVFEKYQQFQLELEQEPVQFITVNGLKYLETAREALADYVHCHKDDLVYVTNPSYAVNAVAKSFNLQPGDEILTTDLEYGACDKTWEYYCKKAGARYVKQHITLPVQSKEQFV
;
A
#
# COMPACT_ATOMS: atom_id res chain seq x y z
N MET A 1 -16.33 -17.83 -16.98
CA MET A 1 -15.71 -16.70 -16.22
C MET A 1 -16.17 -15.37 -16.82
N LYS A 2 -16.58 -14.39 -15.99
CA LYS A 2 -16.90 -13.06 -16.50
C LYS A 2 -15.62 -12.42 -17.02
N ASN A 3 -15.65 -11.85 -18.23
CA ASN A 3 -14.52 -11.10 -18.77
C ASN A 3 -14.40 -9.76 -18.03
N LEU A 4 -13.47 -9.67 -17.09
CA LEU A 4 -13.24 -8.46 -16.28
C LEU A 4 -12.45 -7.38 -17.02
N LYS A 5 -11.80 -7.70 -18.15
CA LYS A 5 -10.97 -6.76 -18.92
C LYS A 5 -11.76 -5.53 -19.38
N GLN A 6 -13.05 -5.67 -19.65
CA GLN A 6 -13.94 -4.59 -20.06
C GLN A 6 -14.05 -3.42 -19.03
N TYR A 7 -13.74 -3.68 -17.76
CA TYR A 7 -13.75 -2.67 -16.71
C TYR A 7 -12.47 -1.85 -16.60
N PHE A 8 -11.45 -2.16 -17.43
CA PHE A 8 -10.16 -1.47 -17.46
C PHE A 8 -9.94 -0.76 -18.80
N LEU A 9 -9.03 0.22 -18.81
CA LEU A 9 -8.59 0.92 -20.05
C LEU A 9 -7.43 0.18 -20.74
N LEU A 10 -7.23 -1.10 -20.41
CA LEU A 10 -6.19 -1.91 -21.05
C LEU A 10 -6.47 -2.11 -22.53
N ARG A 11 -5.43 -2.03 -23.34
CA ARG A 11 -5.50 -2.34 -24.78
C ARG A 11 -6.04 -3.76 -24.98
N GLU A 12 -6.84 -3.94 -26.03
CA GLU A 12 -7.48 -5.23 -26.32
C GLU A 12 -6.48 -6.31 -26.76
N ASP A 13 -5.39 -5.89 -27.44
CA ASP A 13 -4.36 -6.74 -28.00
C ASP A 13 -3.33 -7.26 -26.98
N ILE A 14 -3.40 -6.84 -25.71
CA ILE A 14 -2.47 -7.29 -24.68
C ILE A 14 -3.14 -8.21 -23.67
N THR A 15 -2.38 -9.18 -23.17
CA THR A 15 -2.70 -9.94 -21.96
C THR A 15 -1.90 -9.37 -20.79
N TYR A 16 -2.57 -8.60 -19.94
CA TYR A 16 -1.92 -7.94 -18.79
C TYR A 16 -1.98 -8.81 -17.55
N LEU A 17 -0.84 -9.27 -17.07
CA LEU A 17 -0.73 -10.18 -15.90
C LEU A 17 0.05 -9.60 -14.72
N ASN A 18 0.56 -8.36 -14.83
CA ASN A 18 1.44 -7.76 -13.83
C ASN A 18 0.71 -6.82 -12.86
N PHE A 19 -0.44 -7.24 -12.33
CA PHE A 19 -1.17 -6.45 -11.34
C PHE A 19 -0.44 -6.35 -9.98
N GLY A 20 0.45 -7.27 -9.68
CA GLY A 20 1.22 -7.25 -8.44
C GLY A 20 2.20 -6.08 -8.35
N SER A 21 2.84 -5.72 -9.48
CA SER A 21 3.80 -4.60 -9.52
C SER A 21 3.16 -3.30 -10.02
N PHE A 22 2.25 -3.39 -10.99
CA PHE A 22 1.65 -2.23 -11.68
C PHE A 22 0.17 -2.49 -11.95
N GLY A 23 -0.69 -2.22 -10.98
CA GLY A 23 -2.13 -2.41 -11.12
C GLY A 23 -2.76 -1.42 -12.10
N ALA A 24 -3.59 -1.94 -13.02
CA ALA A 24 -4.41 -1.09 -13.87
C ALA A 24 -5.60 -0.53 -13.10
N CYS A 25 -5.94 0.74 -13.34
CA CYS A 25 -7.07 1.40 -12.72
C CYS A 25 -8.39 0.98 -13.38
N LEU A 26 -9.43 0.78 -12.58
CA LEU A 26 -10.80 0.58 -13.08
C LEU A 26 -11.32 1.85 -13.75
N LYS A 27 -12.06 1.72 -14.85
CA LYS A 27 -12.67 2.84 -15.58
C LYS A 27 -13.44 3.82 -14.68
N PRO A 28 -14.38 3.37 -13.83
CA PRO A 28 -15.11 4.31 -12.96
C PRO A 28 -14.22 5.07 -11.98
N VAL A 29 -13.13 4.42 -11.49
CA VAL A 29 -12.15 5.06 -10.60
C VAL A 29 -11.33 6.09 -11.37
N PHE A 30 -10.90 5.77 -12.58
CA PHE A 30 -10.17 6.69 -13.46
C PHE A 30 -11.00 7.92 -13.81
N GLU A 31 -12.27 7.72 -14.20
CA GLU A 31 -13.21 8.79 -14.52
C GLU A 31 -13.45 9.71 -13.30
N LYS A 32 -13.60 9.13 -12.11
CA LYS A 32 -13.75 9.90 -10.87
C LYS A 32 -12.51 10.70 -10.53
N TYR A 33 -11.32 10.12 -10.75
CA TYR A 33 -10.05 10.82 -10.58
C TYR A 33 -9.94 12.05 -11.51
N GLN A 34 -10.32 11.90 -12.78
CA GLN A 34 -10.34 13.04 -13.72
C GLN A 34 -11.34 14.13 -13.32
N GLN A 35 -12.51 13.74 -12.77
CA GLN A 35 -13.47 14.71 -12.24
C GLN A 35 -12.88 15.52 -11.08
N PHE A 36 -12.17 14.87 -10.16
CA PHE A 36 -11.50 15.57 -9.06
C PHE A 36 -10.38 16.50 -9.53
N GLN A 37 -9.63 16.09 -10.56
CA GLN A 37 -8.62 16.96 -11.16
C GLN A 37 -9.27 18.22 -11.77
N LEU A 38 -10.37 18.05 -12.50
CA LEU A 38 -11.10 19.17 -13.09
C LEU A 38 -11.67 20.12 -12.01
N GLU A 39 -12.27 19.57 -10.96
CA GLU A 39 -12.79 20.35 -9.83
C GLU A 39 -11.69 21.14 -9.13
N LEU A 40 -10.51 20.51 -8.93
CA LEU A 40 -9.34 21.17 -8.37
C LEU A 40 -8.89 22.37 -9.23
N GLU A 41 -8.84 22.23 -10.55
CA GLU A 41 -8.42 23.31 -11.46
C GLU A 41 -9.48 24.42 -11.59
N GLN A 42 -10.76 24.09 -11.43
CA GLN A 42 -11.85 25.07 -11.47
C GLN A 42 -11.86 25.97 -10.23
N GLU A 43 -11.59 25.41 -9.05
CA GLU A 43 -11.60 26.17 -7.79
C GLU A 43 -10.61 25.60 -6.76
N PRO A 44 -9.30 25.82 -6.94
CA PRO A 44 -8.25 25.16 -6.15
C PRO A 44 -8.39 25.37 -4.64
N VAL A 45 -8.72 26.60 -4.22
CA VAL A 45 -8.85 26.92 -2.79
C VAL A 45 -10.00 26.15 -2.17
N GLN A 46 -11.19 26.18 -2.77
CA GLN A 46 -12.37 25.47 -2.27
C GLN A 46 -12.13 23.94 -2.26
N PHE A 47 -11.51 23.41 -3.33
CA PHE A 47 -11.19 22.00 -3.41
C PHE A 47 -10.24 21.57 -2.28
N ILE A 48 -9.11 22.27 -2.11
CA ILE A 48 -8.08 21.86 -1.15
C ILE A 48 -8.56 22.05 0.30
N THR A 49 -9.24 23.15 0.59
CA THR A 49 -9.57 23.51 1.99
C THR A 49 -10.92 23.01 2.47
N VAL A 50 -11.82 22.64 1.57
CA VAL A 50 -13.20 22.23 1.93
C VAL A 50 -13.57 20.88 1.31
N ASN A 51 -13.69 20.83 -0.03
CA ASN A 51 -14.27 19.66 -0.70
C ASN A 51 -13.37 18.42 -0.59
N GLY A 52 -12.07 18.56 -0.82
CA GLY A 52 -11.10 17.47 -0.75
C GLY A 52 -11.02 16.86 0.64
N LEU A 53 -11.13 17.65 1.70
CA LEU A 53 -11.18 17.15 3.07
C LEU A 53 -12.41 16.28 3.31
N LYS A 54 -13.58 16.67 2.82
CA LYS A 54 -14.81 15.89 2.91
C LYS A 54 -14.72 14.58 2.09
N TYR A 55 -14.13 14.65 0.89
CA TYR A 55 -13.93 13.47 0.06
C TYR A 55 -12.98 12.47 0.73
N LEU A 56 -11.90 12.95 1.35
CA LEU A 56 -10.98 12.10 2.11
C LEU A 56 -11.66 11.48 3.32
N GLU A 57 -12.50 12.23 4.05
CA GLU A 57 -13.25 11.70 5.18
C GLU A 57 -14.20 10.58 4.74
N THR A 58 -15.01 10.81 3.71
CA THR A 58 -15.92 9.80 3.15
C THR A 58 -15.18 8.54 2.69
N ALA A 59 -14.02 8.73 2.03
CA ALA A 59 -13.20 7.61 1.58
C ALA A 59 -12.60 6.81 2.75
N ARG A 60 -12.17 7.50 3.83
CA ARG A 60 -11.66 6.84 5.04
C ARG A 60 -12.76 6.06 5.76
N GLU A 61 -13.99 6.58 5.84
CA GLU A 61 -15.14 5.87 6.41
C GLU A 61 -15.40 4.56 5.66
N ALA A 62 -15.51 4.63 4.33
CA ALA A 62 -15.74 3.44 3.51
C ALA A 62 -14.59 2.41 3.62
N LEU A 63 -13.33 2.86 3.70
CA LEU A 63 -12.19 1.96 3.89
C LEU A 63 -12.17 1.36 5.29
N ALA A 64 -12.49 2.15 6.33
CA ALA A 64 -12.56 1.70 7.71
C ALA A 64 -13.59 0.58 7.90
N ASP A 65 -14.77 0.73 7.30
CA ASP A 65 -15.80 -0.31 7.28
C ASP A 65 -15.29 -1.59 6.61
N TYR A 66 -14.58 -1.45 5.48
CA TYR A 66 -14.05 -2.59 4.73
C TYR A 66 -12.96 -3.35 5.50
N VAL A 67 -12.06 -2.65 6.19
CA VAL A 67 -10.94 -3.28 6.94
C VAL A 67 -11.27 -3.50 8.43
N HIS A 68 -12.49 -3.16 8.87
CA HIS A 68 -13.00 -3.34 10.23
C HIS A 68 -12.17 -2.61 11.31
N CYS A 69 -11.88 -1.31 11.08
CA CYS A 69 -11.24 -0.43 12.06
C CYS A 69 -11.98 0.91 12.19
N HIS A 70 -11.52 1.79 13.09
CA HIS A 70 -12.04 3.15 13.17
C HIS A 70 -11.42 4.04 12.08
N LYS A 71 -12.21 4.95 11.49
CA LYS A 71 -11.71 5.82 10.41
C LYS A 71 -10.51 6.68 10.81
N ASP A 72 -10.40 7.05 12.08
CA ASP A 72 -9.29 7.87 12.58
C ASP A 72 -8.00 7.07 12.82
N ASP A 73 -8.05 5.74 12.74
CA ASP A 73 -6.89 4.85 12.73
C ASP A 73 -6.30 4.66 11.32
N LEU A 74 -6.90 5.30 10.30
CA LEU A 74 -6.47 5.21 8.91
C LEU A 74 -5.85 6.53 8.43
N VAL A 75 -4.71 6.41 7.74
CA VAL A 75 -4.08 7.52 7.03
C VAL A 75 -3.72 7.10 5.61
N TYR A 76 -3.91 8.01 4.66
CA TYR A 76 -3.42 7.80 3.30
C TYR A 76 -1.95 8.20 3.21
N VAL A 77 -1.18 7.38 2.51
CA VAL A 77 0.24 7.63 2.23
C VAL A 77 0.50 7.48 0.73
N THR A 78 1.60 8.03 0.25
CA THR A 78 1.91 8.05 -1.18
C THR A 78 2.14 6.68 -1.78
N ASN A 79 2.71 5.74 -1.02
CA ASN A 79 2.96 4.36 -1.44
C ASN A 79 3.37 3.48 -0.24
N PRO A 80 3.34 2.14 -0.39
CA PRO A 80 3.72 1.21 0.69
C PRO A 80 5.15 1.39 1.21
N SER A 81 6.11 1.71 0.36
CA SER A 81 7.50 1.93 0.79
C SER A 81 7.61 3.13 1.72
N TYR A 82 6.85 4.21 1.45
CA TYR A 82 6.76 5.35 2.35
C TYR A 82 6.16 4.95 3.70
N ALA A 83 5.07 4.16 3.70
CA ALA A 83 4.43 3.68 4.92
C ALA A 83 5.41 2.87 5.78
N VAL A 84 6.11 1.90 5.18
CA VAL A 84 7.09 1.07 5.89
C VAL A 84 8.23 1.93 6.46
N ASN A 85 8.73 2.92 5.70
CA ASN A 85 9.76 3.84 6.21
C ASN A 85 9.25 4.70 7.37
N ALA A 86 8.02 5.22 7.31
CA ALA A 86 7.42 6.00 8.39
C ALA A 86 7.29 5.15 9.66
N VAL A 87 6.79 3.91 9.53
CA VAL A 87 6.67 2.97 10.65
C VAL A 87 8.05 2.63 11.21
N ALA A 88 8.99 2.18 10.38
CA ALA A 88 10.34 1.79 10.83
C ALA A 88 11.08 2.94 11.54
N LYS A 89 10.90 4.17 11.08
CA LYS A 89 11.48 5.37 11.70
C LYS A 89 10.85 5.70 13.04
N SER A 90 9.58 5.36 13.25
CA SER A 90 8.85 5.64 14.50
C SER A 90 9.15 4.64 15.61
N PHE A 91 9.69 3.47 15.30
CA PHE A 91 10.11 2.51 16.30
C PHE A 91 11.39 2.96 17.01
N ASN A 92 11.37 2.90 18.33
CA ASN A 92 12.56 3.15 19.16
C ASN A 92 13.31 1.83 19.40
N LEU A 93 13.88 1.27 18.34
CA LEU A 93 14.66 0.03 18.41
C LEU A 93 15.86 0.20 19.33
N GLN A 94 16.11 -0.80 20.16
CA GLN A 94 17.22 -0.88 21.10
C GLN A 94 18.22 -1.99 20.67
N PRO A 95 19.48 -1.91 21.13
CA PRO A 95 20.43 -3.00 20.95
C PRO A 95 19.88 -4.31 21.53
N GLY A 96 19.86 -5.37 20.70
CA GLY A 96 19.34 -6.68 21.05
C GLY A 96 17.89 -6.93 20.63
N ASP A 97 17.14 -5.92 20.22
CA ASP A 97 15.81 -6.11 19.63
C ASP A 97 15.92 -6.90 18.32
N GLU A 98 14.84 -7.58 17.95
CA GLU A 98 14.75 -8.36 16.73
C GLU A 98 13.56 -7.93 15.86
N ILE A 99 13.82 -7.74 14.57
CA ILE A 99 12.78 -7.62 13.54
C ILE A 99 12.79 -8.90 12.73
N LEU A 100 11.68 -9.64 12.82
CA LEU A 100 11.49 -10.87 12.05
C LEU A 100 10.78 -10.56 10.73
N THR A 101 11.28 -11.12 9.66
CA THR A 101 10.72 -11.02 8.30
C THR A 101 10.90 -12.33 7.54
N THR A 102 10.43 -12.37 6.28
CA THR A 102 10.71 -13.46 5.35
C THR A 102 11.82 -13.07 4.36
N ASP A 103 12.40 -14.04 3.68
CA ASP A 103 13.34 -13.80 2.58
C ASP A 103 12.64 -13.47 1.25
N LEU A 104 11.30 -13.35 1.26
CA LEU A 104 10.46 -12.99 0.11
C LEU A 104 9.99 -11.53 0.13
N GLU A 105 10.55 -10.72 1.01
CA GLU A 105 10.15 -9.32 1.18
C GLU A 105 10.47 -8.45 -0.04
N TYR A 106 9.64 -7.39 -0.21
CA TYR A 106 9.91 -6.38 -1.20
C TYR A 106 11.21 -5.63 -0.88
N GLY A 107 12.15 -5.59 -1.83
CA GLY A 107 13.53 -5.16 -1.61
C GLY A 107 13.69 -3.76 -1.00
N ALA A 108 12.78 -2.81 -1.25
CA ALA A 108 12.83 -1.49 -0.62
C ALA A 108 12.45 -1.54 0.87
N CYS A 109 11.48 -2.37 1.24
CA CYS A 109 11.07 -2.58 2.62
C CYS A 109 12.14 -3.33 3.40
N ASP A 110 12.71 -4.36 2.78
CA ASP A 110 13.82 -5.15 3.32
C ASP A 110 15.02 -4.27 3.69
N LYS A 111 15.48 -3.43 2.75
CA LYS A 111 16.58 -2.48 2.99
C LYS A 111 16.26 -1.44 4.05
N THR A 112 15.01 -1.02 4.18
CA THR A 112 14.58 -0.09 5.22
C THR A 112 14.78 -0.69 6.61
N TRP A 113 14.27 -1.89 6.86
CA TRP A 113 14.42 -2.56 8.14
C TRP A 113 15.87 -2.91 8.45
N GLU A 114 16.63 -3.41 7.46
CA GLU A 114 18.07 -3.68 7.60
C GLU A 114 18.84 -2.43 8.05
N TYR A 115 18.55 -1.27 7.45
CA TYR A 115 19.16 0.01 7.81
C TYR A 115 18.85 0.42 9.25
N TYR A 116 17.57 0.38 9.68
CA TYR A 116 17.18 0.80 11.03
C TYR A 116 17.67 -0.17 12.09
N CYS A 117 17.64 -1.48 11.85
CA CYS A 117 18.22 -2.47 12.76
C CYS A 117 19.75 -2.24 12.93
N LYS A 118 20.47 -2.07 11.84
CA LYS A 118 21.92 -1.79 11.91
C LYS A 118 22.22 -0.51 12.68
N LYS A 119 21.44 0.55 12.47
CA LYS A 119 21.58 1.83 13.15
C LYS A 119 21.34 1.72 14.66
N ALA A 120 20.40 0.90 15.09
CA ALA A 120 20.03 0.71 16.48
C ALA A 120 20.84 -0.38 17.21
N GLY A 121 21.64 -1.18 16.50
CA GLY A 121 22.28 -2.38 17.07
C GLY A 121 21.29 -3.53 17.29
N ALA A 122 20.14 -3.48 16.61
CA ALA A 122 19.12 -4.52 16.60
C ALA A 122 19.43 -5.60 15.54
N ARG A 123 18.78 -6.75 15.64
CA ARG A 123 18.94 -7.85 14.69
C ARG A 123 17.83 -7.84 13.66
N TYR A 124 18.19 -8.01 12.40
CA TYR A 124 17.24 -8.24 11.30
C TYR A 124 17.27 -9.73 10.93
N VAL A 125 16.20 -10.45 11.27
CA VAL A 125 16.12 -11.92 11.16
C VAL A 125 15.23 -12.27 9.97
N LYS A 126 15.80 -12.97 8.98
CA LYS A 126 15.09 -13.44 7.79
C LYS A 126 14.77 -14.91 7.91
N GLN A 127 13.48 -15.22 7.95
CA GLN A 127 12.99 -16.60 7.85
C GLN A 127 12.97 -17.04 6.39
N HIS A 128 13.67 -18.12 6.08
CA HIS A 128 13.63 -18.71 4.75
C HIS A 128 12.30 -19.39 4.48
N ILE A 129 11.68 -19.08 3.32
CA ILE A 129 10.43 -19.68 2.86
C ILE A 129 10.70 -20.52 1.60
N THR A 130 10.64 -21.82 1.72
CA THR A 130 10.78 -22.74 0.58
C THR A 130 9.56 -22.65 -0.33
N LEU A 131 9.77 -22.35 -1.62
CA LEU A 131 8.71 -22.29 -2.62
C LEU A 131 8.69 -23.54 -3.51
N PRO A 132 7.51 -24.04 -3.93
CA PRO A 132 6.18 -23.62 -3.48
C PRO A 132 5.87 -24.07 -2.05
N VAL A 133 5.13 -23.29 -1.29
CA VAL A 133 4.62 -23.69 0.02
C VAL A 133 3.61 -24.83 -0.18
N GLN A 134 3.87 -26.00 0.39
CA GLN A 134 3.06 -27.21 0.19
C GLN A 134 2.11 -27.48 1.35
N SER A 135 2.43 -27.01 2.56
CA SER A 135 1.59 -27.19 3.74
C SER A 135 1.79 -26.04 4.74
N LYS A 136 0.86 -25.93 5.69
CA LYS A 136 0.95 -24.96 6.80
C LYS A 136 2.19 -25.22 7.66
N GLU A 137 2.49 -26.50 7.92
CA GLU A 137 3.61 -26.92 8.77
C GLU A 137 4.98 -26.61 8.15
N GLN A 138 5.04 -26.46 6.83
CA GLN A 138 6.24 -26.03 6.12
C GLN A 138 6.51 -24.53 6.33
N PHE A 139 5.44 -23.75 6.58
CA PHE A 139 5.56 -22.29 6.75
C PHE A 139 5.80 -21.90 8.21
N VAL A 140 5.28 -22.66 9.16
CA VAL A 140 5.38 -22.45 10.61
C VAL A 140 6.44 -23.37 11.19
#